data_2dc70c9b08fec1abe82c1bd4345cce5e
#
_entry.id   2dc70c9b08fec1abe82c1bd4345cce5e
#
_cell.length_a   1.000
_cell.length_b   1.000
_cell.length_c   1.000
_cell.angle_alpha   90.00
_cell.angle_beta   90.00
_cell.angle_gamma   90.00
#
_symmetry.space_group_name_H-M   'P 1'
#
loop_
_entity.id
_entity.type
_entity.pdbx_description
1 polymer ?
#
loop_
_entity_poly.entity_id
_entity_poly.type
_entity_poly.pdbx_seq_one_letter_code
_entity_poly.pdbx_strand_id
1 'polypeptide(L)'
;GIRTNVGSAFCQGTLEAADTVSDSRIDGQWMYIYCEEKHYTMHTRTVTTTDSKGHTKTRVETYWTWDYYSSEEHNSKNITFLGKEFEYGDIKMPSSKYLTTVQVSSYVKFEFYVKDVRYDGTLYANLSDKTIHNAQFVEDKNIEEARDYMISAAGTRVIWFWVFWVVLMV
;
A
#
# COMPACT_ATOMS: atom_id res chain seq x y z
N GLY A 1 -35.18 0.09 23.12
CA GLY A 1 -34.54 0.82 22.05
C GLY A 1 -33.11 0.37 21.88
N ILE A 2 -32.83 -0.36 20.79
CA ILE A 2 -31.46 -0.77 20.45
C ILE A 2 -30.72 0.49 20.07
N ARG A 3 -29.76 0.86 20.87
CA ARG A 3 -28.86 1.98 20.54
C ARG A 3 -27.98 1.54 19.36
N THR A 4 -27.96 2.31 18.32
CA THR A 4 -27.02 2.17 17.22
C THR A 4 -25.61 2.30 17.80
N ASN A 5 -24.84 1.22 17.74
CA ASN A 5 -23.45 1.24 18.17
C ASN A 5 -22.64 2.05 17.15
N VAL A 6 -22.36 3.30 17.49
CA VAL A 6 -21.35 4.12 16.82
C VAL A 6 -20.05 3.93 17.58
N GLY A 7 -19.05 3.35 16.96
CA GLY A 7 -17.78 3.10 17.62
C GLY A 7 -16.74 2.49 16.69
N SER A 8 -15.57 2.26 17.24
CA SER A 8 -14.48 1.59 16.54
C SER A 8 -14.25 0.21 17.12
N ALA A 9 -13.93 -0.74 16.27
CA ALA A 9 -13.61 -2.09 16.66
C ALA A 9 -12.19 -2.46 16.22
N PHE A 10 -11.51 -3.23 17.06
CA PHE A 10 -10.24 -3.88 16.75
C PHE A 10 -10.45 -5.39 16.84
N CYS A 11 -10.15 -6.10 15.78
CA CYS A 11 -10.28 -7.53 15.72
C CYS A 11 -8.96 -8.15 15.25
N GLN A 12 -8.36 -8.99 16.08
CA GLN A 12 -7.17 -9.75 15.70
C GLN A 12 -7.55 -11.02 14.95
N GLY A 13 -6.84 -11.32 13.89
CA GLY A 13 -7.10 -12.52 13.09
C GLY A 13 -6.24 -12.59 11.83
N THR A 14 -6.60 -13.52 10.97
CA THR A 14 -5.96 -13.74 9.68
C THR A 14 -6.82 -13.18 8.55
N LEU A 15 -6.21 -12.34 7.74
CA LEU A 15 -6.78 -11.83 6.50
C LEU A 15 -6.25 -12.67 5.35
N GLU A 16 -7.11 -13.20 4.52
CA GLU A 16 -6.75 -14.14 3.45
C GLU A 16 -7.50 -13.80 2.16
N ALA A 17 -6.81 -13.95 1.01
CA ALA A 17 -7.44 -13.83 -0.28
C ALA A 17 -8.40 -15.01 -0.52
N ALA A 18 -9.65 -14.71 -0.88
CA ALA A 18 -10.61 -15.74 -1.28
C ALA A 18 -10.31 -16.28 -2.68
N ASP A 19 -9.82 -15.39 -3.56
CA ASP A 19 -9.30 -15.69 -4.88
C ASP A 19 -7.91 -15.05 -5.05
N THR A 20 -7.08 -15.66 -5.87
CA THR A 20 -5.70 -15.19 -6.08
C THR A 20 -5.51 -14.65 -7.49
N VAL A 21 -4.50 -13.82 -7.66
CA VAL A 21 -4.08 -13.33 -8.96
C VAL A 21 -2.66 -13.81 -9.28
N SER A 22 -2.38 -13.97 -10.56
CA SER A 22 -1.07 -14.36 -11.07
C SER A 22 -0.72 -13.58 -12.32
N ASP A 23 0.56 -13.54 -12.66
CA ASP A 23 1.07 -12.94 -13.88
C ASP A 23 2.06 -13.93 -14.53
N SER A 24 2.00 -14.07 -15.84
CA SER A 24 2.84 -15.04 -16.56
C SER A 24 4.34 -14.72 -16.52
N ARG A 25 4.69 -13.49 -16.19
CA ARG A 25 6.07 -13.01 -16.09
C ARG A 25 6.73 -13.29 -14.75
N ILE A 26 5.95 -13.65 -13.72
CA ILE A 26 6.42 -13.92 -12.37
C ILE A 26 5.81 -15.21 -11.83
N ASP A 27 6.48 -15.82 -10.86
CA ASP A 27 5.98 -17.01 -10.19
C ASP A 27 5.06 -16.66 -9.02
N GLY A 28 4.17 -17.59 -8.68
CA GLY A 28 3.35 -17.54 -7.47
C GLY A 28 1.95 -17.00 -7.67
N GLN A 29 1.18 -17.10 -6.58
CA GLN A 29 -0.17 -16.61 -6.45
C GLN A 29 -0.18 -15.51 -5.39
N TRP A 30 -0.90 -14.43 -5.68
CA TRP A 30 -0.84 -13.21 -4.88
C TRP A 30 -2.24 -12.66 -4.62
N MET A 31 -2.40 -11.90 -3.56
CA MET A 31 -3.61 -11.13 -3.31
C MET A 31 -3.68 -9.90 -4.22
N TYR A 32 -2.53 -9.32 -4.53
CA TYR A 32 -2.39 -8.11 -5.33
C TYR A 32 -1.06 -8.14 -6.09
N ILE A 33 -1.11 -7.70 -7.33
CA ILE A 33 0.07 -7.50 -8.20
C ILE A 33 -0.01 -6.09 -8.78
N TYR A 34 1.06 -5.32 -8.60
CA TYR A 34 1.31 -4.07 -9.30
C TYR A 34 2.54 -4.25 -10.18
N CYS A 35 2.40 -3.95 -11.45
CA CYS A 35 3.49 -4.02 -12.43
C CYS A 35 3.72 -2.63 -13.01
N GLU A 36 4.94 -2.14 -12.90
CA GLU A 36 5.35 -0.87 -13.48
C GLU A 36 6.32 -1.11 -14.62
N GLU A 37 5.93 -0.67 -15.82
CA GLU A 37 6.77 -0.69 -17.01
C GLU A 37 7.66 0.55 -17.03
N LYS A 38 8.97 0.34 -17.14
CA LYS A 38 9.98 1.41 -17.25
C LYS A 38 10.76 1.30 -18.54
N HIS A 39 11.00 2.45 -19.14
CA HIS A 39 11.81 2.58 -20.35
C HIS A 39 13.09 3.34 -20.03
N TYR A 40 14.20 2.81 -20.54
CA TYR A 40 15.50 3.48 -20.46
C TYR A 40 15.57 4.51 -21.58
N THR A 41 15.45 5.78 -21.23
CA THR A 41 15.29 6.89 -22.18
C THR A 41 16.39 7.90 -22.04
N MET A 42 16.74 8.51 -23.18
CA MET A 42 17.75 9.55 -23.27
C MET A 42 17.14 10.91 -22.92
N HIS A 43 17.87 11.64 -22.09
CA HIS A 43 17.57 13.03 -21.74
C HIS A 43 18.76 13.93 -22.08
N THR A 44 18.48 15.18 -22.26
CA THR A 44 19.50 16.22 -22.43
C THR A 44 19.32 17.29 -21.37
N ARG A 45 20.43 17.87 -20.93
CA ARG A 45 20.44 19.05 -20.07
C ARG A 45 21.48 20.04 -20.54
N THR A 46 21.19 21.31 -20.32
CA THR A 46 22.12 22.38 -20.59
C THR A 46 22.92 22.69 -19.33
N VAL A 47 24.26 22.63 -19.43
CA VAL A 47 25.15 22.95 -18.34
C VAL A 47 25.91 24.24 -18.69
N THR A 48 25.82 25.22 -17.81
CA THR A 48 26.54 26.50 -17.96
C THR A 48 27.63 26.55 -16.89
N THR A 49 28.87 26.74 -17.33
CA THR A 49 30.04 26.94 -16.45
C THR A 49 30.56 28.36 -16.60
N THR A 50 30.89 28.96 -15.46
CA THR A 50 31.50 30.31 -15.44
C THR A 50 32.92 30.18 -14.92
N ASP A 51 33.89 30.73 -15.67
CA ASP A 51 35.29 30.75 -15.22
C ASP A 51 35.53 31.90 -14.20
N SER A 52 36.74 31.92 -13.62
CA SER A 52 37.12 32.94 -12.64
C SER A 52 37.13 34.37 -13.19
N LYS A 53 37.09 34.55 -14.51
CA LYS A 53 37.06 35.85 -15.21
C LYS A 53 35.63 36.26 -15.59
N GLY A 54 34.61 35.46 -15.21
CA GLY A 54 33.22 35.76 -15.52
C GLY A 54 32.77 35.32 -16.91
N HIS A 55 33.58 34.58 -17.68
CA HIS A 55 33.19 34.03 -18.96
C HIS A 55 32.29 32.79 -18.76
N THR A 56 31.17 32.73 -19.45
CA THR A 56 30.25 31.61 -19.42
C THR A 56 30.39 30.76 -20.68
N LYS A 57 30.42 29.43 -20.46
CA LYS A 57 30.31 28.41 -21.52
C LYS A 57 29.11 27.56 -21.27
N THR A 58 28.34 27.32 -22.33
CA THR A 58 27.17 26.48 -22.29
C THR A 58 27.40 25.23 -23.14
N ARG A 59 27.13 24.08 -22.59
CA ARG A 59 27.19 22.80 -23.30
C ARG A 59 25.93 21.98 -23.03
N VAL A 60 25.58 21.10 -23.95
CA VAL A 60 24.50 20.13 -23.79
C VAL A 60 25.11 18.79 -23.38
N GLU A 61 24.64 18.26 -22.26
CA GLU A 61 24.98 16.92 -21.79
C GLU A 61 23.82 15.96 -22.02
N THR A 62 24.16 14.74 -22.40
CA THR A 62 23.22 13.64 -22.56
C THR A 62 23.33 12.69 -21.39
N TYR A 63 22.20 12.23 -20.86
CA TYR A 63 22.13 11.21 -19.82
C TYR A 63 20.94 10.29 -20.03
N TRP A 64 20.95 9.12 -19.41
CA TRP A 64 19.92 8.10 -19.54
C TRP A 64 19.35 7.76 -18.18
N THR A 65 18.02 7.57 -18.14
CA THR A 65 17.30 7.16 -16.92
C THR A 65 16.21 6.15 -17.24
N TRP A 66 15.91 5.32 -16.24
CA TRP A 66 14.74 4.46 -16.29
C TRP A 66 13.52 5.28 -15.89
N ASP A 67 12.66 5.55 -16.86
CA ASP A 67 11.49 6.39 -16.67
C ASP A 67 10.21 5.55 -16.67
N TYR A 68 9.25 5.97 -15.86
CA TYR A 68 7.92 5.41 -15.86
C TYR A 68 7.31 5.53 -17.28
N TYR A 69 6.74 4.43 -17.72
CA TYR A 69 6.02 4.39 -19.00
C TYR A 69 4.53 4.08 -18.78
N SER A 70 4.23 2.98 -18.11
CA SER A 70 2.88 2.57 -17.78
C SER A 70 2.84 1.69 -16.56
N SER A 71 1.67 1.45 -16.02
CA SER A 71 1.45 0.49 -14.94
C SER A 71 0.14 -0.24 -15.12
N GLU A 72 0.10 -1.44 -14.57
CA GLU A 72 -1.10 -2.26 -14.47
C GLU A 72 -1.18 -2.87 -13.08
N GLU A 73 -2.39 -3.11 -12.60
CA GLU A 73 -2.62 -3.77 -11.33
C GLU A 73 -3.74 -4.79 -11.41
N HIS A 74 -3.58 -5.86 -10.64
CA HIS A 74 -4.56 -6.92 -10.48
C HIS A 74 -4.70 -7.24 -9.00
N ASN A 75 -5.90 -7.48 -8.55
CA ASN A 75 -6.16 -7.83 -7.15
C ASN A 75 -7.22 -8.91 -7.05
N SER A 76 -7.23 -9.59 -5.90
CA SER A 76 -8.33 -10.45 -5.50
C SER A 76 -9.65 -9.70 -5.60
N LYS A 77 -10.70 -10.35 -5.97
CA LYS A 77 -12.07 -9.78 -5.92
C LYS A 77 -12.54 -9.72 -4.48
N ASN A 78 -12.34 -10.81 -3.75
CA ASN A 78 -12.80 -10.97 -2.39
C ASN A 78 -11.67 -11.42 -1.46
N ILE A 79 -11.79 -11.01 -0.21
CA ILE A 79 -10.93 -11.36 0.90
C ILE A 79 -11.76 -11.85 2.06
N THR A 80 -11.20 -12.70 2.91
CA THR A 80 -11.86 -13.23 4.10
C THR A 80 -11.13 -12.80 5.37
N PHE A 81 -11.90 -12.46 6.39
CA PHE A 81 -11.40 -12.18 7.73
C PHE A 81 -12.38 -12.71 8.77
N LEU A 82 -11.89 -13.55 9.67
CA LEU A 82 -12.70 -14.22 10.71
C LEU A 82 -13.96 -14.91 10.15
N GLY A 83 -13.81 -15.61 9.02
CA GLY A 83 -14.90 -16.35 8.37
C GLY A 83 -15.92 -15.48 7.61
N LYS A 84 -15.69 -14.17 7.54
CA LYS A 84 -16.53 -13.23 6.79
C LYS A 84 -15.82 -12.77 5.53
N GLU A 85 -16.58 -12.69 4.45
CA GLU A 85 -16.10 -12.25 3.13
C GLU A 85 -16.33 -10.75 2.94
N PHE A 86 -15.33 -10.08 2.37
CA PHE A 86 -15.34 -8.66 2.01
C PHE A 86 -14.84 -8.51 0.57
N GLU A 87 -15.23 -7.43 -0.09
CA GLU A 87 -14.58 -7.02 -1.33
C GLU A 87 -13.19 -6.45 -1.02
N TYR A 88 -12.24 -6.65 -1.92
CA TYR A 88 -10.85 -6.21 -1.73
C TYR A 88 -10.74 -4.71 -1.37
N GLY A 89 -11.56 -3.86 -1.97
CA GLY A 89 -11.58 -2.41 -1.72
C GLY A 89 -12.17 -1.97 -0.39
N ASP A 90 -12.89 -2.86 0.32
CA ASP A 90 -13.56 -2.53 1.58
C ASP A 90 -12.60 -2.37 2.75
N ILE A 91 -11.42 -2.97 2.66
CA ILE A 91 -10.40 -2.94 3.70
C ILE A 91 -9.11 -2.35 3.13
N LYS A 92 -8.58 -1.33 3.81
CA LYS A 92 -7.26 -0.80 3.48
C LYS A 92 -6.19 -1.82 3.87
N MET A 93 -5.50 -2.34 2.88
CA MET A 93 -4.51 -3.39 3.01
C MET A 93 -3.12 -2.87 3.39
N PRO A 94 -2.24 -3.72 3.91
CA PRO A 94 -0.82 -3.41 4.03
C PRO A 94 -0.21 -2.99 2.68
N SER A 95 0.90 -2.28 2.73
CA SER A 95 1.62 -1.87 1.53
C SER A 95 2.14 -3.08 0.75
N SER A 96 2.18 -2.96 -0.57
CA SER A 96 2.83 -3.95 -1.41
C SER A 96 4.34 -3.98 -1.17
N LYS A 97 4.95 -5.15 -1.36
CA LYS A 97 6.39 -5.35 -1.31
C LYS A 97 6.96 -5.54 -2.71
N TYR A 98 8.18 -5.06 -2.93
CA TYR A 98 8.91 -5.37 -4.15
C TYR A 98 9.19 -6.87 -4.24
N LEU A 99 8.89 -7.45 -5.40
CA LEU A 99 9.13 -8.87 -5.67
C LEU A 99 10.36 -9.08 -6.56
N THR A 100 10.32 -8.55 -7.76
CA THR A 100 11.36 -8.76 -8.77
C THR A 100 11.27 -7.75 -9.90
N THR A 101 12.33 -7.72 -10.72
CA THR A 101 12.37 -6.97 -11.97
C THR A 101 12.59 -7.94 -13.11
N VAL A 102 11.78 -7.85 -14.14
CA VAL A 102 11.91 -8.61 -15.38
C VAL A 102 12.35 -7.66 -16.48
N GLN A 103 13.60 -7.77 -16.90
CA GLN A 103 14.15 -6.97 -18.01
C GLN A 103 13.95 -7.72 -19.32
N VAL A 104 13.17 -7.15 -20.23
CA VAL A 104 12.85 -7.79 -21.52
C VAL A 104 13.75 -7.32 -22.67
N SER A 105 14.39 -6.16 -22.49
CA SER A 105 15.38 -5.64 -23.44
C SER A 105 16.34 -4.68 -22.74
N SER A 106 17.33 -4.16 -23.46
CA SER A 106 18.24 -3.14 -22.93
C SER A 106 17.53 -1.83 -22.54
N TYR A 107 16.30 -1.62 -23.02
CA TYR A 107 15.56 -0.37 -22.86
C TYR A 107 14.19 -0.51 -22.18
N VAL A 108 13.77 -1.74 -21.87
CA VAL A 108 12.44 -1.99 -21.27
C VAL A 108 12.56 -3.01 -20.14
N LYS A 109 12.02 -2.65 -18.98
CA LYS A 109 11.89 -3.53 -17.82
C LYS A 109 10.54 -3.37 -17.13
N PHE A 110 10.15 -4.42 -16.41
CA PHE A 110 8.96 -4.48 -15.58
C PHE A 110 9.35 -4.70 -14.12
N GLU A 111 8.90 -3.84 -13.23
CA GLU A 111 9.08 -3.99 -11.79
C GLU A 111 7.77 -4.46 -11.17
N PHE A 112 7.83 -5.54 -10.40
CA PHE A 112 6.68 -6.17 -9.78
C PHE A 112 6.66 -5.95 -8.27
N TYR A 113 5.50 -5.49 -7.78
CA TYR A 113 5.17 -5.33 -6.37
C TYR A 113 3.94 -6.16 -6.06
N VAL A 114 3.95 -6.86 -4.94
CA VAL A 114 2.89 -7.82 -4.59
C VAL A 114 2.43 -7.66 -3.16
N LYS A 115 1.22 -8.18 -2.90
CA LYS A 115 0.73 -8.44 -1.54
C LYS A 115 0.50 -9.93 -1.40
N ASP A 116 0.93 -10.49 -0.26
CA ASP A 116 0.79 -11.90 0.04
C ASP A 116 -0.67 -12.32 0.11
N VAL A 117 -0.94 -13.59 -0.11
CA VAL A 117 -2.30 -14.15 -0.04
C VAL A 117 -2.87 -14.19 1.37
N ARG A 118 -2.01 -14.08 2.39
CA ARG A 118 -2.37 -14.19 3.80
C ARG A 118 -1.56 -13.23 4.66
N TYR A 119 -2.25 -12.56 5.58
CA TYR A 119 -1.66 -11.71 6.61
C TYR A 119 -2.27 -12.00 7.96
N ASP A 120 -1.43 -12.12 8.99
CA ASP A 120 -1.85 -12.16 10.38
C ASP A 120 -1.70 -10.76 10.98
N GLY A 121 -2.68 -10.30 11.73
CA GLY A 121 -2.63 -8.98 12.32
C GLY A 121 -3.97 -8.53 12.89
N THR A 122 -4.22 -7.25 12.91
CA THR A 122 -5.41 -6.63 13.50
C THR A 122 -6.16 -5.79 12.50
N LEU A 123 -7.45 -6.05 12.37
CA LEU A 123 -8.39 -5.22 11.61
C LEU A 123 -8.93 -4.12 12.52
N TYR A 124 -8.80 -2.89 12.08
CA TYR A 124 -9.47 -1.73 12.64
C TYR A 124 -10.64 -1.31 11.74
N ALA A 125 -11.79 -1.04 12.31
CA ALA A 125 -12.94 -0.55 11.56
C ALA A 125 -13.83 0.36 12.39
N ASN A 126 -14.46 1.32 11.74
CA ASN A 126 -15.53 2.12 12.30
C ASN A 126 -16.86 1.39 12.08
N LEU A 127 -17.65 1.30 13.13
CA LEU A 127 -18.98 0.71 13.10
C LEU A 127 -20.01 1.85 13.14
N SER A 128 -20.84 1.92 12.12
CA SER A 128 -21.95 2.86 12.02
C SER A 128 -23.15 2.15 11.41
N ASP A 129 -24.31 2.24 12.03
CA ASP A 129 -25.55 1.68 11.53
C ASP A 129 -25.48 0.20 11.11
N LYS A 130 -24.74 -0.62 11.86
CA LYS A 130 -24.42 -2.03 11.57
C LYS A 130 -23.56 -2.24 10.32
N THR A 131 -22.96 -1.19 9.79
CA THR A 131 -22.08 -1.26 8.63
C THR A 131 -20.65 -0.94 9.04
N ILE A 132 -19.68 -1.63 8.41
CA ILE A 132 -18.26 -1.39 8.61
C ILE A 132 -17.81 -0.29 7.65
N HIS A 133 -17.20 0.76 8.21
CA HIS A 133 -16.64 1.86 7.44
C HIS A 133 -15.15 2.04 7.76
N ASN A 134 -14.40 2.51 6.78
CA ASN A 134 -12.97 2.84 6.92
C ASN A 134 -12.15 1.71 7.57
N ALA A 135 -12.38 0.48 7.15
CA ALA A 135 -11.64 -0.66 7.66
C ALA A 135 -10.18 -0.62 7.20
N GLN A 136 -9.27 -0.85 8.13
CA GLN A 136 -7.83 -0.93 7.87
C GLN A 136 -7.24 -2.14 8.57
N PHE A 137 -6.41 -2.90 7.85
CA PHE A 137 -5.67 -4.02 8.41
C PHE A 137 -4.22 -3.62 8.67
N VAL A 138 -3.72 -3.96 9.86
CA VAL A 138 -2.34 -3.71 10.29
C VAL A 138 -1.68 -5.07 10.50
N GLU A 139 -0.69 -5.36 9.66
CA GLU A 139 0.04 -6.62 9.65
C GLU A 139 0.92 -6.76 10.92
N ASP A 140 1.07 -8.01 11.36
CA ASP A 140 1.98 -8.42 12.46
C ASP A 140 1.81 -7.66 13.77
N LYS A 141 0.65 -7.08 14.02
CA LYS A 141 0.36 -6.34 15.23
C LYS A 141 -0.81 -6.97 16.00
N ASN A 142 -0.64 -7.07 17.31
CA ASN A 142 -1.76 -7.36 18.20
C ASN A 142 -2.64 -6.12 18.39
N ILE A 143 -3.75 -6.26 19.12
CA ILE A 143 -4.72 -5.15 19.30
C ILE A 143 -4.08 -3.93 19.94
N GLU A 144 -3.22 -4.10 20.93
CA GLU A 144 -2.57 -2.98 21.63
C GLU A 144 -1.58 -2.24 20.73
N GLU A 145 -0.74 -2.99 20.03
CA GLU A 145 0.22 -2.42 19.06
C GLU A 145 -0.47 -1.75 17.88
N ALA A 146 -1.57 -2.32 17.38
CA ALA A 146 -2.36 -1.73 16.30
C ALA A 146 -3.01 -0.42 16.76
N ARG A 147 -3.55 -0.40 17.99
CA ARG A 147 -4.08 0.82 18.60
C ARG A 147 -3.02 1.91 18.68
N ASP A 148 -1.84 1.58 19.21
CA ASP A 148 -0.75 2.54 19.38
C ASP A 148 -0.23 3.06 18.03
N TYR A 149 -0.13 2.17 17.03
CA TYR A 149 0.19 2.56 15.67
C TYR A 149 -0.80 3.55 15.06
N MET A 150 -2.10 3.27 15.19
CA MET A 150 -3.17 4.14 14.68
C MET A 150 -3.20 5.48 15.42
N ILE A 151 -2.93 5.48 16.70
CA ILE A 151 -2.83 6.69 17.53
C ILE A 151 -1.66 7.57 17.07
N SER A 152 -0.48 7.00 16.85
CA SER A 152 0.70 7.74 16.40
C SER A 152 0.52 8.33 15.00
N ALA A 153 -0.18 7.64 14.11
CA ALA A 153 -0.47 8.09 12.75
C ALA A 153 -1.53 9.22 12.70
N ALA A 154 -2.47 9.26 13.65
CA ALA A 154 -3.57 10.23 13.68
C ALA A 154 -3.24 11.56 14.37
N GLY A 155 -2.09 11.64 15.08
CA GLY A 155 -1.70 12.82 15.88
C GLY A 155 -2.46 12.96 17.21
N THR A 156 -1.95 13.83 18.10
CA THR A 156 -2.32 13.89 19.51
C THR A 156 -3.79 14.24 19.83
N ARG A 157 -4.51 14.93 18.94
CA ARG A 157 -5.91 15.36 19.20
C ARG A 157 -6.93 14.24 19.12
N VAL A 158 -6.67 13.21 18.34
CA VAL A 158 -7.58 12.06 18.14
C VAL A 158 -7.35 10.99 19.22
N ILE A 159 -6.18 10.96 19.84
CA ILE A 159 -5.74 9.98 20.82
C ILE A 159 -6.70 9.86 22.01
N TRP A 160 -7.07 10.98 22.64
CA TRP A 160 -7.91 10.97 23.82
C TRP A 160 -9.34 10.48 23.56
N PHE A 161 -9.89 10.77 22.40
CA PHE A 161 -11.21 10.31 22.01
C PHE A 161 -11.24 8.78 21.79
N TRP A 162 -10.21 8.22 21.18
CA TRP A 162 -10.11 6.79 20.90
C TRP A 162 -9.80 5.96 22.14
N VAL A 163 -8.90 6.40 23.00
CA VAL A 163 -8.60 5.72 24.27
C VAL A 163 -9.84 5.67 25.16
N PHE A 164 -10.63 6.70 25.20
CA PHE A 164 -11.87 6.75 25.98
C PHE A 164 -12.89 5.70 25.50
N TRP A 165 -13.04 5.52 24.20
CA TRP A 165 -13.96 4.54 23.61
C TRP A 165 -13.50 3.10 23.77
N VAL A 166 -12.22 2.81 23.62
CA VAL A 166 -11.67 1.47 23.83
C VAL A 166 -11.82 1.03 25.28
N VAL A 167 -11.64 1.92 26.23
CA VAL A 167 -11.84 1.63 27.67
C VAL A 167 -13.32 1.39 28.00
N LEU A 168 -14.25 2.03 27.29
CA LEU A 168 -15.70 1.81 27.48
C LEU A 168 -16.23 0.53 26.82
N MET A 169 -15.48 -0.06 25.87
CA MET A 169 -15.86 -1.30 25.15
C MET A 169 -15.28 -2.59 25.78
N VAL A 170 -14.48 -2.47 26.82
CA VAL A 170 -13.97 -3.54 27.66
C VAL A 170 -14.73 -3.54 28.99
#